data_04f5b60e4d002d55a995e61c34e1fe91
#
_entry.id   04f5b60e4d002d55a995e61c34e1fe91
#
_cell.length_a   1.000
_cell.length_b   1.000
_cell.length_c   1.000
_cell.angle_alpha   90.00
_cell.angle_beta   90.00
_cell.angle_gamma   90.00
#
_symmetry.space_group_name_H-M   'P 1'
#
loop_
_entity.id
_entity.type
_entity.pdbx_description
1 polymer ?
#
loop_
_entity_poly.entity_id
_entity_poly.type
_entity_poly.pdbx_seq_one_letter_code
_entity_poly.pdbx_strand_id
1 'polypeptide(L)'
;MKLLQSTIAILAIVSSSVPLLAGDMESVNYGERFADRNCTWCHGPSLQGFTTAPRLAGQTRQYIENQLRDFRAHTRDNPLSKQYMWGAAANHLSSQTAHDLAVYVSTLSAKSANDGDSGLAARGQAIYREGIPASNIPSCVACHGPNAEGAGAEGAGQIPRLGGLSYHYLKRRLEQWGEGYHAAAEPPMPRIASKLSPNEIEALASYLSFVR
;
A
#
# COMPACT_ATOMS: atom_id res chain seq x y z
N MET A 1 61.17 -12.24 12.64
CA MET A 1 60.14 -11.32 12.19
C MET A 1 59.28 -12.05 11.17
N LYS A 2 58.06 -12.50 11.56
CA LYS A 2 57.10 -13.14 10.63
C LYS A 2 56.02 -12.10 10.27
N LEU A 3 55.98 -11.72 9.00
CA LEU A 3 54.94 -10.84 8.46
C LEU A 3 53.64 -11.65 8.31
N LEU A 4 52.61 -11.28 9.05
CA LEU A 4 51.25 -11.75 8.82
C LEU A 4 50.65 -10.98 7.61
N GLN A 5 50.39 -11.69 6.55
CA GLN A 5 49.59 -11.16 5.44
C GLN A 5 48.12 -11.36 5.75
N SER A 6 47.41 -10.25 6.04
CA SER A 6 45.94 -10.24 6.20
C SER A 6 45.30 -10.17 4.83
N THR A 7 44.68 -11.27 4.41
CA THR A 7 43.82 -11.32 3.22
C THR A 7 42.44 -10.76 3.56
N ILE A 8 42.13 -9.59 3.02
CA ILE A 8 40.78 -9.00 3.08
C ILE A 8 39.92 -9.69 2.00
N ALA A 9 38.99 -10.50 2.43
CA ALA A 9 37.98 -11.08 1.56
C ALA A 9 36.91 -10.01 1.26
N ILE A 10 36.89 -9.50 0.04
CA ILE A 10 35.81 -8.61 -0.44
C ILE A 10 34.59 -9.48 -0.74
N LEU A 11 33.58 -9.41 0.11
CA LEU A 11 32.27 -10.03 -0.12
C LEU A 11 31.53 -9.22 -1.18
N ALA A 12 31.52 -9.68 -2.41
CA ALA A 12 30.71 -9.09 -3.46
C ALA A 12 29.21 -9.39 -3.19
N ILE A 13 28.46 -8.37 -2.80
CA ILE A 13 27.00 -8.45 -2.71
C ILE A 13 26.48 -8.46 -4.15
N VAL A 14 26.20 -9.65 -4.67
CA VAL A 14 25.49 -9.81 -5.94
C VAL A 14 24.02 -9.46 -5.69
N SER A 15 23.64 -8.25 -6.07
CA SER A 15 22.23 -7.84 -6.14
C SER A 15 21.59 -8.67 -7.27
N SER A 16 20.87 -9.73 -6.92
CA SER A 16 20.10 -10.55 -7.84
C SER A 16 18.83 -9.80 -8.25
N SER A 17 18.94 -8.98 -9.29
CA SER A 17 17.78 -8.55 -10.05
C SER A 17 17.22 -9.76 -10.79
N VAL A 18 16.08 -10.28 -10.33
CA VAL A 18 15.35 -11.32 -11.08
C VAL A 18 14.85 -10.66 -12.37
N PRO A 19 15.24 -11.17 -13.56
CA PRO A 19 14.74 -10.60 -14.81
C PRO A 19 13.23 -10.83 -14.89
N LEU A 20 12.48 -9.77 -15.25
CA LEU A 20 11.05 -9.90 -15.59
C LEU A 20 10.91 -10.92 -16.74
N LEU A 21 9.99 -11.86 -16.59
CA LEU A 21 9.63 -12.78 -17.66
C LEU A 21 8.98 -12.01 -18.83
N ALA A 22 9.07 -12.52 -20.05
CA ALA A 22 8.53 -11.83 -21.24
C ALA A 22 7.02 -11.50 -21.10
N GLY A 23 6.24 -12.36 -20.46
CA GLY A 23 4.84 -12.10 -20.15
C GLY A 23 4.62 -10.93 -19.20
N ASP A 24 5.48 -10.74 -18.20
CA ASP A 24 5.39 -9.59 -17.29
C ASP A 24 5.72 -8.28 -18.03
N MET A 25 6.61 -8.29 -19.01
CA MET A 25 6.90 -7.11 -19.84
C MET A 25 5.71 -6.69 -20.69
N GLU A 26 4.96 -7.63 -21.26
CA GLU A 26 3.74 -7.35 -22.00
C GLU A 26 2.66 -6.76 -21.09
N SER A 27 2.47 -7.35 -19.91
CA SER A 27 1.53 -6.86 -18.90
C SER A 27 1.90 -5.44 -18.41
N VAL A 28 3.19 -5.16 -18.16
CA VAL A 28 3.65 -3.81 -17.81
C VAL A 28 3.29 -2.80 -18.89
N ASN A 29 3.61 -3.09 -20.16
CA ASN A 29 3.35 -2.20 -21.28
C ASN A 29 1.84 -1.95 -21.50
N TYR A 30 1.02 -2.97 -21.35
CA TYR A 30 -0.43 -2.82 -21.45
C TYR A 30 -0.99 -2.04 -20.27
N GLY A 31 -0.60 -2.41 -19.05
CA GLY A 31 -1.00 -1.75 -17.81
C GLY A 31 -0.68 -0.27 -17.79
N GLU A 32 0.51 0.13 -18.27
CA GLU A 32 0.93 1.52 -18.41
C GLU A 32 -0.03 2.29 -19.33
N ARG A 33 -0.21 1.81 -20.57
CA ARG A 33 -1.09 2.49 -21.54
C ARG A 33 -2.54 2.59 -21.05
N PHE A 34 -3.00 1.57 -20.34
CA PHE A 34 -4.35 1.59 -19.78
C PHE A 34 -4.45 2.58 -18.62
N ALA A 35 -3.47 2.60 -17.72
CA ALA A 35 -3.41 3.51 -16.59
C ALA A 35 -3.38 4.97 -17.04
N ASP A 36 -2.57 5.29 -18.05
CA ASP A 36 -2.44 6.65 -18.58
C ASP A 36 -3.77 7.20 -19.12
N ARG A 37 -4.57 6.35 -19.73
CA ARG A 37 -5.86 6.76 -20.32
C ARG A 37 -7.01 6.83 -19.31
N ASN A 38 -6.95 6.02 -18.24
CA ASN A 38 -8.12 5.79 -17.39
C ASN A 38 -7.90 6.14 -15.91
N CYS A 39 -6.66 6.15 -15.41
CA CYS A 39 -6.40 6.24 -13.99
C CYS A 39 -5.71 7.55 -13.58
N THR A 40 -4.83 8.09 -14.42
CA THR A 40 -4.00 9.26 -14.12
C THR A 40 -4.78 10.54 -13.84
N TRP A 41 -5.99 10.67 -14.39
CA TRP A 41 -6.89 11.80 -14.13
C TRP A 41 -7.15 12.00 -12.63
N CYS A 42 -7.36 10.90 -11.90
CA CYS A 42 -7.67 10.95 -10.47
C CYS A 42 -6.44 10.59 -9.62
N HIS A 43 -5.62 9.62 -10.07
CA HIS A 43 -4.48 9.14 -9.31
C HIS A 43 -3.15 9.84 -9.62
N GLY A 44 -3.18 10.87 -10.48
CA GLY A 44 -2.03 11.70 -10.82
C GLY A 44 -1.06 11.06 -11.81
N PRO A 45 -0.18 11.89 -12.40
CA PRO A 45 0.90 11.41 -13.25
C PRO A 45 1.76 10.40 -12.49
N SER A 46 2.17 9.34 -13.16
CA SER A 46 2.93 8.23 -12.54
C SER A 46 2.22 7.60 -11.32
N LEU A 47 0.90 7.77 -11.19
CA LEU A 47 0.05 7.16 -10.17
C LEU A 47 0.48 7.46 -8.72
N GLN A 48 1.07 8.64 -8.48
CA GLN A 48 1.53 9.06 -7.14
C GLN A 48 0.39 9.53 -6.22
N GLY A 49 -0.81 9.68 -6.73
CA GLY A 49 -1.98 10.06 -5.95
C GLY A 49 -2.10 11.57 -5.73
N PHE A 50 -3.23 11.92 -5.14
CA PHE A 50 -3.55 13.24 -4.59
C PHE A 50 -4.16 13.05 -3.20
N THR A 51 -4.54 14.12 -2.53
CA THR A 51 -5.14 14.09 -1.19
C THR A 51 -6.36 13.16 -1.09
N THR A 52 -7.18 13.09 -2.13
CA THR A 52 -8.42 12.30 -2.15
C THR A 52 -8.30 10.95 -2.84
N ALA A 53 -7.49 10.86 -3.89
CA ALA A 53 -7.22 9.64 -4.62
C ALA A 53 -5.84 9.09 -4.21
N PRO A 54 -5.77 7.86 -3.67
CA PRO A 54 -4.53 7.34 -3.11
C PRO A 54 -3.46 7.14 -4.17
N ARG A 55 -2.20 7.19 -3.73
CA ARG A 55 -1.09 6.68 -4.52
C ARG A 55 -1.30 5.19 -4.80
N LEU A 56 -1.14 4.81 -6.06
CA LEU A 56 -1.12 3.42 -6.50
C LEU A 56 0.33 2.92 -6.70
N ALA A 57 1.22 3.81 -7.13
CA ALA A 57 2.62 3.46 -7.41
C ALA A 57 3.29 2.70 -6.26
N GLY A 58 3.91 1.58 -6.59
CA GLY A 58 4.62 0.71 -5.66
C GLY A 58 3.72 -0.05 -4.67
N GLN A 59 2.43 -0.15 -4.95
CA GLN A 59 1.52 -1.00 -4.20
C GLN A 59 1.72 -2.47 -4.58
N THR A 60 1.41 -3.38 -3.67
CA THR A 60 1.55 -4.81 -3.93
C THR A 60 0.57 -5.27 -5.03
N ARG A 61 1.05 -6.12 -5.94
CA ARG A 61 0.28 -6.64 -7.07
C ARG A 61 -1.04 -7.26 -6.63
N GLN A 62 -0.99 -8.20 -5.70
CA GLN A 62 -2.17 -8.91 -5.23
C GLN A 62 -3.20 -7.98 -4.59
N TYR A 63 -2.75 -6.95 -3.85
CA TYR A 63 -3.66 -5.97 -3.27
C TYR A 63 -4.39 -5.16 -4.35
N ILE A 64 -3.69 -4.71 -5.39
CA ILE A 64 -4.33 -3.98 -6.50
C ILE A 64 -5.35 -4.86 -7.21
N GLU A 65 -5.02 -6.10 -7.55
CA GLU A 65 -5.95 -7.04 -8.19
C GLU A 65 -7.21 -7.24 -7.35
N ASN A 66 -7.04 -7.48 -6.05
CA ASN A 66 -8.15 -7.66 -5.12
C ASN A 66 -9.01 -6.41 -5.02
N GLN A 67 -8.41 -5.23 -4.89
CA GLN A 67 -9.18 -3.98 -4.79
C GLN A 67 -9.97 -3.68 -6.06
N LEU A 68 -9.40 -3.91 -7.24
CA LEU A 68 -10.10 -3.73 -8.52
C LEU A 68 -11.26 -4.72 -8.65
N ARG A 69 -11.07 -5.97 -8.22
CA ARG A 69 -12.15 -6.97 -8.15
C ARG A 69 -13.26 -6.50 -7.20
N ASP A 70 -12.91 -6.03 -6.00
CA ASP A 70 -13.86 -5.62 -4.97
C ASP A 70 -14.65 -4.38 -5.38
N PHE A 71 -14.06 -3.45 -6.14
CA PHE A 71 -14.79 -2.34 -6.75
C PHE A 71 -15.78 -2.83 -7.81
N ARG A 72 -15.39 -3.77 -8.67
CA ARG A 72 -16.29 -4.36 -9.67
C ARG A 72 -17.44 -5.14 -9.04
N ALA A 73 -17.18 -5.84 -7.95
CA ALA A 73 -18.18 -6.60 -7.21
C ALA A 73 -19.04 -5.72 -6.27
N HIS A 74 -18.72 -4.43 -6.16
CA HIS A 74 -19.36 -3.48 -5.24
C HIS A 74 -19.22 -3.86 -3.75
N THR A 75 -18.26 -4.70 -3.42
CA THR A 75 -17.99 -5.13 -2.04
C THR A 75 -17.13 -4.13 -1.27
N ARG A 76 -16.30 -3.34 -1.95
CA ARG A 76 -15.64 -2.19 -1.36
C ARG A 76 -16.54 -0.96 -1.46
N ASP A 77 -17.28 -0.68 -0.39
CA ASP A 77 -18.49 0.14 -0.38
C ASP A 77 -18.36 1.50 0.34
N ASN A 78 -17.16 1.90 0.73
CA ASN A 78 -16.96 3.23 1.34
C ASN A 78 -17.36 4.37 0.38
N PRO A 79 -17.84 5.53 0.89
CA PRO A 79 -18.51 6.55 0.07
C PRO A 79 -17.77 7.00 -1.19
N LEU A 80 -16.47 7.32 -1.08
CA LEU A 80 -15.69 7.74 -2.25
C LEU A 80 -15.45 6.60 -3.24
N SER A 81 -15.40 5.35 -2.78
CA SER A 81 -15.31 4.20 -3.67
C SER A 81 -16.58 4.02 -4.48
N LYS A 82 -17.74 4.16 -3.84
CA LYS A 82 -19.04 4.16 -4.55
C LYS A 82 -19.12 5.26 -5.57
N GLN A 83 -18.74 6.46 -5.18
CA GLN A 83 -18.86 7.64 -6.03
C GLN A 83 -17.98 7.60 -7.27
N TYR A 84 -16.74 7.10 -7.14
CA TYR A 84 -15.75 7.21 -8.22
C TYR A 84 -15.31 5.86 -8.78
N MET A 85 -14.97 4.90 -7.90
CA MET A 85 -14.30 3.69 -8.35
C MET A 85 -15.25 2.60 -8.86
N TRP A 86 -16.50 2.54 -8.40
CA TRP A 86 -17.45 1.58 -8.93
C TRP A 86 -17.71 1.79 -10.42
N GLY A 87 -17.96 3.03 -10.85
CA GLY A 87 -18.14 3.35 -12.26
C GLY A 87 -16.86 3.13 -13.07
N ALA A 88 -15.72 3.57 -12.56
CA ALA A 88 -14.43 3.42 -13.22
C ALA A 88 -14.03 1.94 -13.38
N ALA A 89 -14.30 1.10 -12.37
CA ALA A 89 -13.94 -0.31 -12.39
C ALA A 89 -14.94 -1.18 -13.18
N ALA A 90 -16.25 -0.89 -13.08
CA ALA A 90 -17.27 -1.75 -13.69
C ALA A 90 -17.24 -1.74 -15.22
N ASN A 91 -16.93 -0.59 -15.82
CA ASN A 91 -17.12 -0.38 -17.25
C ASN A 91 -15.90 -0.76 -18.11
N HIS A 92 -14.71 -0.90 -17.54
CA HIS A 92 -13.47 -0.98 -18.32
C HIS A 92 -12.49 -2.07 -17.88
N LEU A 93 -12.76 -2.81 -16.80
CA LEU A 93 -11.81 -3.78 -16.26
C LEU A 93 -12.23 -5.23 -16.46
N SER A 94 -11.57 -5.92 -17.39
CA SER A 94 -11.52 -7.39 -17.37
C SER A 94 -10.59 -7.87 -16.25
N SER A 95 -10.64 -9.16 -15.92
CA SER A 95 -9.67 -9.73 -14.96
C SER A 95 -8.24 -9.64 -15.47
N GLN A 96 -8.02 -9.78 -16.77
CA GLN A 96 -6.71 -9.62 -17.39
C GLN A 96 -6.24 -8.16 -17.29
N THR A 97 -7.08 -7.18 -17.59
CA THR A 97 -6.74 -5.75 -17.45
C THR A 97 -6.39 -5.40 -15.99
N ALA A 98 -7.12 -5.95 -15.02
CA ALA A 98 -6.82 -5.75 -13.59
C ALA A 98 -5.45 -6.33 -13.21
N HIS A 99 -5.12 -7.52 -13.75
CA HIS A 99 -3.82 -8.15 -13.61
C HIS A 99 -2.69 -7.29 -14.19
N ASP A 100 -2.83 -6.86 -15.45
CA ASP A 100 -1.80 -6.06 -16.14
C ASP A 100 -1.56 -4.72 -15.44
N LEU A 101 -2.63 -4.06 -14.97
CA LEU A 101 -2.53 -2.87 -14.14
C LEU A 101 -1.78 -3.13 -12.84
N ALA A 102 -2.05 -4.24 -12.17
CA ALA A 102 -1.40 -4.59 -10.92
C ALA A 102 0.09 -4.87 -11.11
N VAL A 103 0.45 -5.56 -12.20
CA VAL A 103 1.86 -5.78 -12.59
C VAL A 103 2.54 -4.42 -12.81
N TYR A 104 1.99 -3.56 -13.66
CA TYR A 104 2.56 -2.23 -13.93
C TYR A 104 2.71 -1.40 -12.66
N VAL A 105 1.65 -1.24 -11.88
CA VAL A 105 1.64 -0.45 -10.63
C VAL A 105 2.73 -0.90 -9.65
N SER A 106 2.94 -2.22 -9.54
CA SER A 106 3.94 -2.78 -8.64
C SER A 106 5.39 -2.48 -9.06
N THR A 107 5.64 -2.16 -10.33
CA THR A 107 6.98 -1.78 -10.82
C THR A 107 7.32 -0.32 -10.53
N LEU A 108 6.33 0.51 -10.22
CA LEU A 108 6.53 1.94 -10.03
C LEU A 108 7.16 2.26 -8.67
N SER A 109 8.08 3.21 -8.66
CA SER A 109 8.67 3.70 -7.42
C SER A 109 7.66 4.53 -6.62
N ALA A 110 7.43 4.14 -5.37
CA ALA A 110 6.56 4.84 -4.45
C ALA A 110 7.26 6.09 -3.86
N LYS A 111 6.62 7.25 -3.94
CA LYS A 111 7.08 8.47 -3.27
C LYS A 111 6.30 8.67 -1.98
N SER A 112 6.95 9.19 -0.94
CA SER A 112 6.25 9.55 0.30
C SER A 112 5.47 10.85 0.12
N ALA A 113 4.24 10.88 0.64
CA ALA A 113 3.38 12.06 0.59
C ALA A 113 3.93 13.20 1.44
N ASN A 114 4.54 12.87 2.59
CA ASN A 114 5.13 13.84 3.54
C ASN A 114 4.14 14.94 3.96
N ASP A 115 2.85 14.60 4.11
CA ASP A 115 1.75 15.54 4.36
C ASP A 115 1.12 15.39 5.75
N GLY A 116 1.73 14.58 6.63
CA GLY A 116 1.32 14.41 8.02
C GLY A 116 1.92 15.44 8.97
N ASP A 117 1.49 15.39 10.23
CA ASP A 117 2.06 16.19 11.32
C ASP A 117 3.35 15.53 11.84
N SER A 118 4.49 16.20 11.65
CA SER A 118 5.78 15.73 12.14
C SER A 118 5.86 15.63 13.67
N GLY A 119 5.09 16.45 14.41
CA GLY A 119 5.00 16.39 15.86
C GLY A 119 4.34 15.11 16.37
N LEU A 120 3.49 14.48 15.57
CA LEU A 120 2.81 13.23 15.89
C LEU A 120 3.57 11.98 15.39
N ALA A 121 4.57 12.14 14.52
CA ALA A 121 5.23 11.03 13.84
C ALA A 121 5.88 10.03 14.81
N ALA A 122 6.55 10.51 15.87
CA ALA A 122 7.18 9.64 16.86
C ALA A 122 6.16 8.76 17.60
N ARG A 123 5.00 9.33 17.97
CA ARG A 123 3.90 8.57 18.58
C ARG A 123 3.33 7.55 17.60
N GLY A 124 3.11 7.95 16.35
CA GLY A 124 2.63 7.05 15.30
C GLY A 124 3.58 5.89 15.05
N GLN A 125 4.89 6.15 15.07
CA GLN A 125 5.92 5.10 14.97
C GLN A 125 5.85 4.10 16.11
N ALA A 126 5.70 4.57 17.36
CA ALA A 126 5.57 3.69 18.52
C ALA A 126 4.33 2.79 18.39
N ILE A 127 3.17 3.36 18.05
CA ILE A 127 1.94 2.58 17.81
C ILE A 127 2.15 1.57 16.68
N TYR A 128 2.76 1.98 15.58
CA TYR A 128 3.01 1.09 14.44
C TYR A 128 3.86 -0.12 14.82
N ARG A 129 4.93 0.12 15.58
CA ARG A 129 5.91 -0.91 15.95
C ARG A 129 5.46 -1.80 17.11
N GLU A 130 4.81 -1.23 18.09
CA GLU A 130 4.52 -1.90 19.36
C GLU A 130 3.05 -2.31 19.50
N GLY A 131 2.15 -1.67 18.73
CA GLY A 131 0.72 -1.78 18.94
C GLY A 131 0.26 -1.01 20.18
N ILE A 132 -0.93 -1.36 20.67
CA ILE A 132 -1.49 -0.84 21.92
C ILE A 132 -2.04 -2.03 22.72
N PRO A 133 -1.21 -2.71 23.51
CA PRO A 133 -1.61 -3.94 24.22
C PRO A 133 -2.82 -3.76 25.12
N ALA A 134 -2.94 -2.60 25.79
CA ALA A 134 -4.08 -2.27 26.65
C ALA A 134 -5.43 -2.25 25.90
N SER A 135 -5.41 -2.00 24.59
CA SER A 135 -6.59 -2.02 23.71
C SER A 135 -6.68 -3.28 22.86
N ASN A 136 -5.83 -4.28 23.09
CA ASN A 136 -5.70 -5.46 22.23
C ASN A 136 -5.50 -5.08 20.75
N ILE A 137 -4.66 -4.09 20.48
CA ILE A 137 -4.20 -3.71 19.14
C ILE A 137 -2.79 -4.28 18.96
N PRO A 138 -2.59 -5.24 18.05
CA PRO A 138 -1.28 -5.82 17.79
C PRO A 138 -0.35 -4.82 17.09
N SER A 139 0.94 -5.11 17.08
CA SER A 139 1.93 -4.42 16.25
C SER A 139 1.53 -4.46 14.76
N CYS A 140 1.51 -3.32 14.11
CA CYS A 140 1.19 -3.22 12.68
C CYS A 140 2.31 -3.84 11.80
N VAL A 141 3.54 -3.81 12.31
CA VAL A 141 4.71 -4.43 11.67
C VAL A 141 4.48 -5.91 11.38
N ALA A 142 3.77 -6.63 12.25
CA ALA A 142 3.55 -8.07 12.11
C ALA A 142 2.89 -8.45 10.77
N CYS A 143 2.08 -7.56 10.21
CA CYS A 143 1.42 -7.77 8.93
C CYS A 143 1.96 -6.85 7.84
N HIS A 144 2.13 -5.56 8.13
CA HIS A 144 2.48 -4.56 7.10
C HIS A 144 3.98 -4.40 6.85
N GLY A 145 4.83 -5.13 7.58
CA GLY A 145 6.28 -5.09 7.45
C GLY A 145 6.95 -3.92 8.20
N PRO A 146 8.28 -3.98 8.42
CA PRO A 146 9.01 -3.01 9.24
C PRO A 146 9.05 -1.59 8.65
N ASN A 147 8.94 -1.46 7.32
CA ASN A 147 8.89 -0.20 6.59
C ASN A 147 7.50 0.06 5.98
N ALA A 148 6.48 -0.61 6.49
CA ALA A 148 5.11 -0.52 5.99
C ALA A 148 4.98 -0.80 4.48
N GLU A 149 5.84 -1.67 3.96
CA GLU A 149 5.91 -2.06 2.55
C GLU A 149 4.80 -3.01 2.12
N GLY A 150 4.09 -3.59 3.09
CA GLY A 150 3.11 -4.64 2.86
C GLY A 150 3.76 -6.02 2.69
N ALA A 151 2.96 -7.04 2.67
CA ALA A 151 3.44 -8.39 2.42
C ALA A 151 3.27 -8.75 0.95
N GLY A 152 4.40 -8.93 0.26
CA GLY A 152 4.47 -9.38 -1.13
C GLY A 152 4.65 -10.88 -1.31
N ALA A 153 4.70 -11.65 -0.19
CA ALA A 153 4.88 -13.09 -0.26
C ALA A 153 3.57 -13.80 -0.69
N GLU A 154 3.71 -14.93 -1.38
CA GLU A 154 2.59 -15.80 -1.77
C GLU A 154 1.73 -16.14 -0.54
N GLY A 155 0.43 -15.87 -0.63
CA GLY A 155 -0.53 -16.07 0.46
C GLY A 155 -0.78 -14.89 1.39
N ALA A 156 0.11 -13.88 1.46
CA ALA A 156 -0.06 -12.67 2.25
C ALA A 156 -0.32 -11.42 1.40
N GLY A 157 -0.43 -11.56 0.09
CA GLY A 157 -0.50 -10.47 -0.90
C GLY A 157 -1.72 -9.55 -0.81
N GLN A 158 -2.63 -9.80 0.12
CA GLN A 158 -3.75 -8.88 0.41
C GLN A 158 -3.35 -7.73 1.33
N ILE A 159 -2.16 -7.81 1.96
CA ILE A 159 -1.69 -6.81 2.90
C ILE A 159 -1.05 -5.66 2.13
N PRO A 160 -1.63 -4.46 2.17
CA PRO A 160 -1.15 -3.34 1.37
C PRO A 160 0.12 -2.72 1.93
N ARG A 161 0.89 -2.10 1.03
CA ARG A 161 1.85 -1.08 1.39
C ARG A 161 1.13 0.13 1.96
N LEU A 162 1.53 0.57 3.15
CA LEU A 162 1.02 1.77 3.82
C LEU A 162 2.04 2.92 3.77
N GLY A 163 3.33 2.59 3.75
CA GLY A 163 4.42 3.56 3.77
C GLY A 163 4.31 4.59 2.65
N GLY A 164 4.32 5.87 3.02
CA GLY A 164 4.25 7.02 2.15
C GLY A 164 2.89 7.31 1.52
N LEU A 165 1.80 6.65 1.93
CA LEU A 165 0.46 7.07 1.54
C LEU A 165 0.11 8.42 2.20
N SER A 166 -0.77 9.21 1.56
CA SER A 166 -1.22 10.48 2.11
C SER A 166 -1.84 10.32 3.49
N TYR A 167 -1.50 11.23 4.41
CA TYR A 167 -2.10 11.34 5.73
C TYR A 167 -3.63 11.36 5.67
N HIS A 168 -4.19 12.17 4.79
CA HIS A 168 -5.64 12.30 4.64
C HIS A 168 -6.31 11.00 4.17
N TYR A 169 -5.65 10.26 3.28
CA TYR A 169 -6.15 8.98 2.84
C TYR A 169 -6.09 7.92 3.96
N LEU A 170 -4.96 7.83 4.65
CA LEU A 170 -4.75 6.87 5.75
C LEU A 170 -5.72 7.12 6.89
N LYS A 171 -5.84 8.39 7.34
CA LYS A 171 -6.77 8.80 8.39
C LYS A 171 -8.20 8.36 8.03
N ARG A 172 -8.69 8.80 6.89
CA ARG A 172 -10.05 8.47 6.44
C ARG A 172 -10.29 6.96 6.31
N ARG A 173 -9.30 6.19 5.85
CA ARG A 173 -9.48 4.74 5.74
C ARG A 173 -9.59 4.06 7.10
N LEU A 174 -8.80 4.46 8.07
CA LEU A 174 -8.89 3.95 9.44
C LEU A 174 -10.24 4.31 10.09
N GLU A 175 -10.71 5.55 9.92
CA GLU A 175 -12.02 6.00 10.39
C GLU A 175 -13.15 5.17 9.76
N GLN A 176 -13.14 5.00 8.44
CA GLN A 176 -14.18 4.27 7.70
C GLN A 176 -14.28 2.80 8.10
N TRP A 177 -13.18 2.13 8.40
CA TRP A 177 -13.23 0.78 8.93
C TRP A 177 -13.86 0.75 10.32
N GLY A 178 -13.57 1.72 11.18
CA GLY A 178 -14.22 1.87 12.48
C GLY A 178 -15.73 2.13 12.38
N GLU A 179 -16.17 2.80 11.32
CA GLU A 179 -17.56 3.08 10.99
C GLU A 179 -18.30 1.89 10.33
N GLY A 180 -17.59 0.79 10.04
CA GLY A 180 -18.16 -0.42 9.45
C GLY A 180 -18.17 -0.47 7.93
N TYR A 181 -17.61 0.52 7.23
CA TYR A 181 -17.46 0.43 5.77
C TYR A 181 -16.48 -0.66 5.37
N HIS A 182 -16.74 -1.28 4.22
CA HIS A 182 -15.97 -2.41 3.71
C HIS A 182 -16.05 -3.63 4.65
N ALA A 183 -17.23 -3.84 5.23
CA ALA A 183 -17.48 -4.94 6.17
C ALA A 183 -17.34 -6.32 5.50
N ALA A 184 -17.49 -6.40 4.17
CA ALA A 184 -17.21 -7.61 3.39
C ALA A 184 -15.71 -7.94 3.28
N ALA A 185 -14.82 -7.00 3.64
CA ALA A 185 -13.42 -7.32 3.79
C ALA A 185 -13.22 -8.25 4.98
N GLU A 186 -12.58 -9.38 4.73
CA GLU A 186 -12.19 -10.28 5.80
C GLU A 186 -11.36 -9.53 6.85
N PRO A 187 -11.65 -9.73 8.17
CA PRO A 187 -10.83 -9.18 9.23
C PRO A 187 -9.35 -9.54 9.01
N PRO A 188 -8.34 -8.70 9.44
CA PRO A 188 -8.38 -8.08 10.77
C PRO A 188 -8.63 -6.57 10.79
N MET A 189 -8.49 -5.82 9.68
CA MET A 189 -8.43 -4.36 9.75
C MET A 189 -9.69 -3.68 10.34
N PRO A 190 -10.93 -4.07 10.02
CA PRO A 190 -12.10 -3.48 10.68
C PRO A 190 -12.09 -3.64 12.21
N ARG A 191 -11.64 -4.80 12.71
CA ARG A 191 -11.56 -5.08 14.17
C ARG A 191 -10.43 -4.28 14.85
N ILE A 192 -9.35 -3.99 14.15
CA ILE A 192 -8.24 -3.19 14.68
C ILE A 192 -8.62 -1.72 14.67
N ALA A 193 -9.10 -1.22 13.55
CA ALA A 193 -9.41 0.19 13.35
C ALA A 193 -10.54 0.68 14.29
N SER A 194 -11.55 -0.15 14.57
CA SER A 194 -12.62 0.19 15.51
C SER A 194 -12.17 0.43 16.95
N LYS A 195 -10.94 0.02 17.30
CA LYS A 195 -10.37 0.22 18.65
C LYS A 195 -9.45 1.43 18.74
N LEU A 196 -9.07 2.01 17.60
CA LEU A 196 -8.19 3.18 17.56
C LEU A 196 -8.98 4.44 17.93
N SER A 197 -8.45 5.23 18.84
CA SER A 197 -8.94 6.58 19.10
C SER A 197 -8.58 7.54 17.96
N PRO A 198 -9.30 8.67 17.80
CA PRO A 198 -8.99 9.68 16.79
C PRO A 198 -7.53 10.17 16.84
N ASN A 199 -6.98 10.36 18.04
CA ASN A 199 -5.58 10.80 18.22
C ASN A 199 -4.57 9.72 17.81
N GLU A 200 -4.89 8.46 17.95
CA GLU A 200 -4.04 7.34 17.51
C GLU A 200 -4.09 7.19 15.99
N ILE A 201 -5.25 7.37 15.39
CA ILE A 201 -5.42 7.40 13.93
C ILE A 201 -4.59 8.53 13.31
N GLU A 202 -4.65 9.73 13.89
CA GLU A 202 -3.88 10.88 13.42
C GLU A 202 -2.36 10.66 13.53
N ALA A 203 -1.92 10.10 14.65
CA ALA A 203 -0.51 9.77 14.86
C ALA A 203 -0.02 8.72 13.85
N LEU A 204 -0.77 7.62 13.67
CA LEU A 204 -0.45 6.58 12.71
C LEU A 204 -0.40 7.11 11.28
N ALA A 205 -1.43 7.86 10.87
CA ALA A 205 -1.49 8.44 9.53
C ALA A 205 -0.34 9.41 9.27
N SER A 206 0.03 10.23 10.28
CA SER A 206 1.16 11.14 10.20
C SER A 206 2.47 10.38 10.02
N TYR A 207 2.78 9.41 10.87
CA TYR A 207 3.99 8.60 10.75
C TYR A 207 4.09 7.92 9.38
N LEU A 208 3.05 7.21 8.98
CA LEU A 208 3.04 6.44 7.74
C LEU A 208 3.21 7.31 6.49
N SER A 209 2.77 8.57 6.51
CA SER A 209 2.95 9.48 5.38
C SER A 209 4.42 9.83 5.10
N PHE A 210 5.29 9.73 6.10
CA PHE A 210 6.73 10.00 6.00
C PHE A 210 7.57 8.75 5.68
N VAL A 211 7.03 7.55 5.84
CA VAL A 211 7.74 6.29 5.57
C VAL A 211 8.06 6.16 4.08
N ARG A 212 9.28 5.70 3.76
CA ARG A 212 9.77 5.53 2.38
C ARG A 212 9.79 4.07 1.95
#